data_81cf31f3f6f7b45efa837d4a8dc1a4a9
#
_entry.id   81cf31f3f6f7b45efa837d4a8dc1a4a9
#
_cell.length_a   1.000
_cell.length_b   1.000
_cell.length_c   1.000
_cell.angle_alpha   90.00
_cell.angle_beta   90.00
_cell.angle_gamma   90.00
#
_symmetry.space_group_name_H-M   'P 1'
#
loop_
_entity.id
_entity.type
_entity.pdbx_description
1 polymer ?
#
loop_
_entity_poly.entity_id
_entity_poly.type
_entity_poly.pdbx_seq_one_letter_code
_entity_poly.pdbx_strand_id
1 'polypeptide(L)'
;GIIPQPDWRKKESIQVFGEPRLGFLVSAGNMDSMVNHYTVSKKHRQKDSYSPGGQMGLRPDRAVIVYSNLIRQTYKKTPIILGGIEASLRRLAHYDYWENKVKHSVLLDSGADMISYGMGEHSIIEIAEALDSGLSIQDITYIPGTVCKVKSLDSVYEPTILPSYEQLKEDKLNYARSFYVQY
;
A
#
# COMPACT_ATOMS: atom_id res chain seq x y z
N GLY A 1 -1.33 -10.76 15.94
CA GLY A 1 -2.56 -11.39 15.48
C GLY A 1 -2.80 -11.17 14.00
N ILE A 2 -3.63 -11.98 13.37
CA ILE A 2 -4.05 -11.84 11.98
C ILE A 2 -5.57 -11.61 11.97
N ILE A 3 -6.01 -10.59 11.25
CA ILE A 3 -7.44 -10.30 11.03
C ILE A 3 -7.70 -10.56 9.53
N PRO A 4 -8.22 -11.75 9.18
CA PRO A 4 -8.51 -12.07 7.77
C PRO A 4 -9.79 -11.36 7.34
N GLN A 5 -9.72 -10.61 6.26
CA GLN A 5 -10.86 -9.90 5.66
C GLN A 5 -11.76 -9.17 6.67
N PRO A 6 -11.25 -8.16 7.41
CA PRO A 6 -12.09 -7.40 8.34
C PRO A 6 -13.28 -6.79 7.58
N ASP A 7 -14.44 -6.73 8.25
CA ASP A 7 -15.61 -6.04 7.69
C ASP A 7 -15.31 -4.54 7.58
N TRP A 8 -14.94 -4.10 6.40
CA TRP A 8 -14.53 -2.72 6.12
C TRP A 8 -15.62 -1.66 6.36
N ARG A 9 -16.86 -2.10 6.61
CA ARG A 9 -18.00 -1.23 6.98
C ARG A 9 -18.08 -0.96 8.47
N LYS A 10 -17.30 -1.71 9.29
CA LYS A 10 -17.36 -1.67 10.75
C LYS A 10 -15.96 -1.44 11.35
N LYS A 11 -15.82 -0.37 12.12
CA LYS A 11 -14.55 -0.05 12.80
C LYS A 11 -14.13 -1.12 13.80
N GLU A 12 -15.09 -1.76 14.43
CA GLU A 12 -14.87 -2.80 15.44
C GLU A 12 -14.13 -4.01 14.86
N SER A 13 -14.26 -4.25 13.55
CA SER A 13 -13.64 -5.39 12.89
C SER A 13 -12.10 -5.36 12.91
N ILE A 14 -11.49 -4.19 13.04
CA ILE A 14 -10.03 -4.04 13.14
C ILE A 14 -9.55 -3.89 14.59
N GLN A 15 -10.46 -3.86 15.55
CA GLN A 15 -10.16 -3.66 16.98
C GLN A 15 -10.06 -4.97 17.76
N VAL A 16 -10.17 -6.11 17.09
CA VAL A 16 -10.25 -7.46 17.70
C VAL A 16 -9.11 -7.72 18.69
N PHE A 17 -7.91 -7.22 18.41
CA PHE A 17 -6.74 -7.40 19.27
C PHE A 17 -6.31 -6.11 20.00
N GLY A 18 -7.11 -5.04 19.90
CA GLY A 18 -6.73 -3.73 20.44
C GLY A 18 -5.66 -3.04 19.58
N GLU A 19 -5.04 -2.01 20.15
CA GLU A 19 -3.95 -1.27 19.50
C GLU A 19 -2.66 -2.10 19.53
N PRO A 20 -2.02 -2.34 18.38
CA PRO A 20 -0.78 -3.10 18.34
C PRO A 20 0.40 -2.26 18.87
N ARG A 21 1.37 -2.93 19.49
CA ARG A 21 2.57 -2.30 20.05
C ARG A 21 3.48 -1.68 18.99
N LEU A 22 3.66 -2.33 17.85
CA LEU A 22 4.58 -1.87 16.79
C LEU A 22 3.84 -1.21 15.63
N GLY A 23 2.76 -1.78 15.15
CA GLY A 23 2.03 -1.26 14.00
C GLY A 23 1.12 -2.26 13.33
N PHE A 24 0.44 -1.81 12.30
CA PHE A 24 -0.39 -2.62 11.42
C PHE A 24 0.34 -2.95 10.13
N LEU A 25 0.34 -4.23 9.74
CA LEU A 25 0.73 -4.69 8.42
C LEU A 25 -0.53 -4.90 7.60
N VAL A 26 -0.66 -4.18 6.48
CA VAL A 26 -1.88 -4.17 5.68
C VAL A 26 -1.60 -4.66 4.27
N SER A 27 -2.36 -5.65 3.82
CA SER A 27 -2.33 -6.11 2.43
C SER A 27 -3.74 -6.36 1.89
N ALA A 28 -3.88 -6.43 0.58
CA ALA A 28 -5.14 -6.83 -0.07
C ALA A 28 -5.34 -8.36 -0.11
N GLY A 29 -4.39 -9.14 0.39
CA GLY A 29 -4.35 -10.59 0.26
C GLY A 29 -3.55 -11.04 -0.97
N ASN A 30 -3.87 -12.21 -1.51
CA ASN A 30 -3.08 -12.86 -2.56
C ASN A 30 -3.10 -12.13 -3.91
N MET A 31 -4.08 -11.27 -4.15
CA MET A 31 -4.28 -10.59 -5.43
C MET A 31 -4.72 -9.15 -5.21
N ASP A 32 -4.41 -8.30 -6.17
CA ASP A 32 -4.96 -6.96 -6.26
C ASP A 32 -6.48 -6.99 -6.25
N SER A 33 -7.10 -6.18 -5.39
CA SER A 33 -8.55 -6.18 -5.18
C SER A 33 -9.32 -5.81 -6.45
N MET A 34 -8.83 -4.84 -7.22
CA MET A 34 -9.48 -4.41 -8.45
C MET A 34 -9.41 -5.50 -9.54
N VAL A 35 -8.26 -6.16 -9.67
CA VAL A 35 -8.08 -7.28 -10.62
C VAL A 35 -8.95 -8.47 -10.23
N ASN A 36 -9.12 -8.72 -8.93
CA ASN A 36 -9.96 -9.79 -8.44
C ASN A 36 -11.46 -9.51 -8.61
N HIS A 37 -11.88 -8.25 -8.46
CA HIS A 37 -13.30 -7.89 -8.50
C HIS A 37 -13.81 -7.61 -9.91
N TYR A 38 -12.94 -7.26 -10.85
CA TYR A 38 -13.35 -6.82 -12.19
C TYR A 38 -12.67 -7.61 -13.29
N THR A 39 -13.35 -7.71 -14.42
CA THR A 39 -12.78 -8.18 -15.68
C THR A 39 -12.03 -7.04 -16.38
N VAL A 40 -11.26 -7.37 -17.43
CA VAL A 40 -10.60 -6.37 -18.28
C VAL A 40 -11.60 -5.39 -18.92
N SER A 41 -12.82 -5.82 -19.19
CA SER A 41 -13.91 -4.95 -19.70
C SER A 41 -14.64 -4.19 -18.58
N LYS A 42 -14.05 -4.07 -17.40
CA LYS A 42 -14.58 -3.35 -16.22
C LYS A 42 -15.93 -3.88 -15.69
N LYS A 43 -16.28 -5.13 -16.02
CA LYS A 43 -17.48 -5.77 -15.47
C LYS A 43 -17.15 -6.47 -14.16
N HIS A 44 -18.04 -6.35 -13.16
CA HIS A 44 -17.93 -7.09 -11.91
C HIS A 44 -17.88 -8.60 -12.16
N ARG A 45 -16.97 -9.28 -11.48
CA ARG A 45 -16.98 -10.74 -11.39
C ARG A 45 -18.08 -11.18 -10.42
N GLN A 46 -18.60 -12.37 -10.63
CA GLN A 46 -19.67 -12.93 -9.79
C GLN A 46 -19.12 -13.70 -8.57
N LYS A 47 -17.82 -14.01 -8.58
CA LYS A 47 -17.14 -14.75 -7.51
C LYS A 47 -15.84 -14.07 -7.12
N ASP A 48 -15.60 -14.00 -5.81
CA ASP A 48 -14.29 -13.74 -5.23
C ASP A 48 -13.70 -15.06 -4.72
N SER A 49 -12.78 -15.65 -5.49
CA SER A 49 -12.17 -16.95 -5.14
C SER A 49 -11.36 -16.93 -3.86
N TYR A 50 -11.05 -15.76 -3.32
CA TYR A 50 -10.26 -15.55 -2.10
C TYR A 50 -11.12 -15.15 -0.90
N SER A 51 -12.44 -15.15 -1.06
CA SER A 51 -13.39 -14.89 0.02
C SER A 51 -14.13 -16.16 0.42
N PRO A 52 -14.56 -16.30 1.68
CA PRO A 52 -15.35 -17.44 2.15
C PRO A 52 -16.55 -17.70 1.26
N GLY A 53 -16.72 -18.96 0.82
CA GLY A 53 -17.81 -19.35 -0.08
C GLY A 53 -17.77 -18.71 -1.47
N GLY A 54 -16.68 -18.05 -1.85
CA GLY A 54 -16.58 -17.30 -3.11
C GLY A 54 -17.45 -16.03 -3.14
N GLN A 55 -17.85 -15.53 -1.99
CA GLN A 55 -18.79 -14.41 -1.87
C GLN A 55 -18.13 -13.09 -2.27
N MET A 56 -18.78 -12.35 -3.18
CA MET A 56 -18.36 -11.00 -3.56
C MET A 56 -18.73 -9.97 -2.50
N GLY A 57 -17.93 -8.89 -2.41
CA GLY A 57 -18.19 -7.72 -1.57
C GLY A 57 -17.76 -7.86 -0.11
N LEU A 58 -17.14 -8.97 0.29
CA LEU A 58 -16.51 -9.10 1.60
C LEU A 58 -15.21 -8.29 1.67
N ARG A 59 -14.43 -8.27 0.61
CA ARG A 59 -13.26 -7.43 0.46
C ARG A 59 -13.64 -6.13 -0.29
N PRO A 60 -13.15 -4.94 0.13
CA PRO A 60 -13.43 -3.71 -0.60
C PRO A 60 -12.59 -3.57 -1.87
N ASP A 61 -13.03 -2.74 -2.79
CA ASP A 61 -12.19 -2.22 -3.86
C ASP A 61 -11.06 -1.38 -3.28
N ARG A 62 -9.87 -1.45 -3.89
CA ARG A 62 -8.68 -0.73 -3.39
C ARG A 62 -8.43 -1.03 -1.91
N ALA A 63 -8.39 -2.31 -1.59
CA ALA A 63 -8.45 -2.84 -0.24
C ALA A 63 -7.40 -2.22 0.69
N VAL A 64 -6.16 -2.00 0.23
CA VAL A 64 -5.10 -1.39 1.07
C VAL A 64 -5.44 0.04 1.48
N ILE A 65 -6.12 0.82 0.61
CA ILE A 65 -6.54 2.18 0.93
C ILE A 65 -7.67 2.14 1.96
N VAL A 66 -8.69 1.32 1.72
CA VAL A 66 -9.87 1.25 2.59
C VAL A 66 -9.50 0.76 3.98
N TYR A 67 -8.71 -0.31 4.08
CA TYR A 67 -8.27 -0.84 5.37
C TYR A 67 -7.37 0.14 6.12
N SER A 68 -6.43 0.80 5.45
CA SER A 68 -5.58 1.81 6.09
C SER A 68 -6.39 3.00 6.63
N ASN A 69 -7.36 3.47 5.85
CA ASN A 69 -8.24 4.55 6.29
C ASN A 69 -9.09 4.13 7.49
N LEU A 70 -9.59 2.90 7.52
CA LEU A 70 -10.34 2.36 8.66
C LEU A 70 -9.46 2.31 9.91
N ILE A 71 -8.22 1.81 9.78
CA ILE A 71 -7.24 1.78 10.87
C ILE A 71 -6.93 3.21 11.33
N ARG A 72 -6.63 4.13 10.41
CA ARG A 72 -6.26 5.52 10.74
C ARG A 72 -7.38 6.30 11.43
N GLN A 73 -8.64 6.00 11.11
CA GLN A 73 -9.79 6.58 11.79
C GLN A 73 -9.86 6.16 13.27
N THR A 74 -9.40 4.95 13.58
CA THR A 74 -9.44 4.37 14.93
C THR A 74 -8.13 4.67 15.68
N TYR A 75 -6.99 4.40 15.06
CA TYR A 75 -5.65 4.51 15.66
C TYR A 75 -4.86 5.59 14.92
N LYS A 76 -4.90 6.81 15.47
CA LYS A 76 -4.39 8.03 14.80
C LYS A 76 -2.88 8.03 14.56
N LYS A 77 -2.10 7.43 15.47
CA LYS A 77 -0.63 7.52 15.49
C LYS A 77 0.09 6.20 15.28
N THR A 78 -0.63 5.09 15.35
CA THR A 78 -0.06 3.76 15.20
C THR A 78 0.50 3.58 13.79
N PRO A 79 1.74 3.10 13.61
CA PRO A 79 2.34 2.86 12.31
C PRO A 79 1.47 1.94 11.43
N ILE A 80 1.36 2.29 10.14
CA ILE A 80 0.69 1.49 9.12
C ILE A 80 1.68 1.23 8.00
N ILE A 81 2.05 -0.03 7.82
CA ILE A 81 2.94 -0.51 6.77
C ILE A 81 2.12 -1.29 5.74
N LEU A 82 2.14 -0.87 4.50
CA LEU A 82 1.50 -1.57 3.41
C LEU A 82 2.41 -2.63 2.83
N GLY A 83 1.84 -3.72 2.38
CA GLY A 83 2.55 -4.78 1.68
C GLY A 83 1.67 -5.52 0.68
N GLY A 84 2.24 -6.58 0.11
CA GLY A 84 1.56 -7.42 -0.89
C GLY A 84 1.51 -6.79 -2.27
N ILE A 85 0.92 -7.52 -3.23
CA ILE A 85 0.97 -7.17 -4.65
C ILE A 85 0.27 -5.85 -4.97
N GLU A 86 -0.86 -5.55 -4.33
CA GLU A 86 -1.61 -4.31 -4.58
C GLU A 86 -0.81 -3.07 -4.22
N ALA A 87 -0.13 -3.09 -3.07
CA ALA A 87 0.74 -1.99 -2.65
C ALA A 87 2.01 -1.90 -3.51
N SER A 88 2.62 -3.05 -3.82
CA SER A 88 3.84 -3.13 -4.64
C SER A 88 3.63 -2.54 -6.04
N LEU A 89 2.52 -2.86 -6.70
CA LEU A 89 2.20 -2.33 -8.03
C LEU A 89 1.89 -0.83 -8.03
N ARG A 90 1.46 -0.29 -6.90
CA ARG A 90 1.07 1.12 -6.75
C ARG A 90 2.02 1.92 -5.85
N ARG A 91 3.23 1.42 -5.62
CA ARG A 91 4.22 2.04 -4.73
C ARG A 91 4.70 3.42 -5.17
N LEU A 92 4.67 3.68 -6.47
CA LEU A 92 5.00 4.97 -7.09
C LEU A 92 3.77 5.54 -7.80
N ALA A 93 3.92 6.70 -8.43
CA ALA A 93 2.88 7.21 -9.31
C ALA A 93 2.62 6.20 -10.44
N HIS A 94 1.36 5.89 -10.69
CA HIS A 94 0.97 4.80 -11.57
C HIS A 94 -0.28 5.14 -12.37
N TYR A 95 -0.45 4.48 -13.54
CA TYR A 95 -1.67 4.58 -14.32
C TYR A 95 -2.75 3.68 -13.74
N ASP A 96 -3.87 4.28 -13.36
CA ASP A 96 -5.06 3.58 -12.93
C ASP A 96 -5.98 3.30 -14.11
N TYR A 97 -6.05 2.03 -14.52
CA TYR A 97 -6.86 1.59 -15.66
C TYR A 97 -8.36 1.87 -15.46
N TRP A 98 -8.85 1.75 -14.22
CA TRP A 98 -10.27 1.91 -13.91
C TRP A 98 -10.73 3.36 -14.06
N GLU A 99 -9.96 4.29 -13.55
CA GLU A 99 -10.24 5.72 -13.64
C GLU A 99 -9.64 6.39 -14.89
N ASN A 100 -8.85 5.64 -15.68
CA ASN A 100 -8.17 6.13 -16.88
C ASN A 100 -7.32 7.40 -16.61
N LYS A 101 -6.55 7.38 -15.52
CA LYS A 101 -5.69 8.50 -15.13
C LYS A 101 -4.45 8.05 -14.38
N VAL A 102 -3.44 8.91 -14.34
CA VAL A 102 -2.29 8.73 -13.45
C VAL A 102 -2.71 9.09 -12.03
N LYS A 103 -2.36 8.24 -11.07
CA LYS A 103 -2.57 8.43 -9.63
C LYS A 103 -1.25 8.59 -8.91
N HIS A 104 -1.29 9.15 -7.71
CA HIS A 104 -0.15 9.20 -6.80
C HIS A 104 0.23 7.78 -6.32
N SER A 105 1.38 7.70 -5.65
CA SER A 105 1.70 6.52 -4.86
C SER A 105 0.58 6.18 -3.89
N VAL A 106 0.27 4.90 -3.75
CA VAL A 106 -0.71 4.42 -2.77
C VAL A 106 -0.32 4.78 -1.33
N LEU A 107 0.96 5.02 -1.06
CA LEU A 107 1.44 5.52 0.22
C LEU A 107 0.81 6.88 0.59
N LEU A 108 0.61 7.74 -0.40
CA LEU A 108 -0.03 9.05 -0.20
C LEU A 108 -1.55 8.92 -0.10
N ASP A 109 -2.14 8.13 -0.98
CA ASP A 109 -3.61 7.99 -1.07
C ASP A 109 -4.21 7.21 0.11
N SER A 110 -3.45 6.30 0.74
CA SER A 110 -3.91 5.47 1.86
C SER A 110 -3.74 6.10 3.24
N GLY A 111 -2.92 7.16 3.36
CA GLY A 111 -2.51 7.70 4.65
C GLY A 111 -1.64 6.75 5.49
N ALA A 112 -1.04 5.73 4.88
CA ALA A 112 -0.06 4.87 5.51
C ALA A 112 1.31 5.58 5.69
N ASP A 113 2.19 4.97 6.47
CA ASP A 113 3.48 5.55 6.81
C ASP A 113 4.61 5.00 5.93
N MET A 114 4.51 3.74 5.52
CA MET A 114 5.53 3.03 4.75
C MET A 114 4.91 1.96 3.84
N ILE A 115 5.60 1.61 2.76
CA ILE A 115 5.33 0.40 1.96
C ILE A 115 6.55 -0.50 2.05
N SER A 116 6.36 -1.79 2.33
CA SER A 116 7.32 -2.84 2.07
C SER A 116 6.89 -3.57 0.79
N TYR A 117 7.64 -3.45 -0.30
CA TYR A 117 7.25 -3.97 -1.61
C TYR A 117 8.07 -5.19 -2.03
N GLY A 118 7.52 -5.96 -2.95
CA GLY A 118 8.15 -7.19 -3.43
C GLY A 118 8.11 -8.30 -2.38
N MET A 119 9.22 -9.01 -2.23
CA MET A 119 9.40 -10.07 -1.22
C MET A 119 9.90 -9.44 0.07
N GLY A 120 8.96 -9.05 0.92
CA GLY A 120 9.21 -8.21 2.10
C GLY A 120 9.61 -8.97 3.38
N GLU A 121 9.98 -10.26 3.30
CA GLU A 121 10.24 -11.10 4.47
C GLU A 121 11.39 -10.55 5.34
N HIS A 122 12.47 -10.07 4.72
CA HIS A 122 13.58 -9.46 5.44
C HIS A 122 13.27 -8.05 5.89
N SER A 123 12.76 -7.21 4.99
CA SER A 123 12.46 -5.81 5.33
C SER A 123 11.45 -5.67 6.46
N ILE A 124 10.47 -6.58 6.56
CA ILE A 124 9.48 -6.50 7.64
C ILE A 124 10.08 -6.85 9.02
N ILE A 125 11.08 -7.74 9.06
CA ILE A 125 11.81 -8.06 10.29
C ILE A 125 12.63 -6.83 10.72
N GLU A 126 13.42 -6.24 9.81
CA GLU A 126 14.21 -5.04 10.10
C GLU A 126 13.33 -3.85 10.54
N ILE A 127 12.17 -3.64 9.91
CA ILE A 127 11.20 -2.62 10.33
C ILE A 127 10.70 -2.89 11.75
N ALA A 128 10.35 -4.15 12.04
CA ALA A 128 9.85 -4.52 13.36
C ALA A 128 10.90 -4.34 14.45
N GLU A 129 12.16 -4.71 14.20
CA GLU A 129 13.28 -4.51 15.11
C GLU A 129 13.58 -3.03 15.34
N ALA A 130 13.54 -2.22 14.27
CA ALA A 130 13.74 -0.77 14.38
C ALA A 130 12.63 -0.11 15.23
N LEU A 131 11.37 -0.47 15.00
CA LEU A 131 10.24 0.01 15.82
C LEU A 131 10.33 -0.48 17.26
N ASP A 132 10.76 -1.72 17.48
CA ASP A 132 10.91 -2.31 18.82
C ASP A 132 12.04 -1.66 19.61
N SER A 133 13.09 -1.18 18.92
CA SER A 133 14.17 -0.39 19.53
C SER A 133 13.76 1.05 19.89
N GLY A 134 12.53 1.46 19.52
CA GLY A 134 11.99 2.78 19.83
C GLY A 134 12.17 3.82 18.73
N LEU A 135 12.65 3.46 17.54
CA LEU A 135 12.69 4.38 16.40
C LEU A 135 11.29 4.74 15.94
N SER A 136 11.08 5.97 15.52
CA SER A 136 9.82 6.35 14.91
C SER A 136 9.77 5.84 13.47
N ILE A 137 8.58 5.49 12.97
CA ILE A 137 8.41 5.01 11.60
C ILE A 137 8.92 6.01 10.55
N GLN A 138 8.90 7.30 10.85
CA GLN A 138 9.38 8.38 9.98
C GLN A 138 10.92 8.42 9.88
N ASP A 139 11.64 7.87 10.86
CA ASP A 139 13.10 7.82 10.88
C ASP A 139 13.64 6.56 10.22
N ILE A 140 12.77 5.57 9.98
CA ILE A 140 13.13 4.31 9.30
C ILE A 140 13.09 4.53 7.79
N THR A 141 14.16 5.10 7.22
CA THR A 141 14.24 5.44 5.79
C THR A 141 15.33 4.68 5.03
N TYR A 142 16.03 3.79 5.70
CA TYR A 142 17.26 3.14 5.23
C TYR A 142 17.07 1.66 4.85
N ILE A 143 15.89 1.08 5.08
CA ILE A 143 15.67 -0.35 4.83
C ILE A 143 15.38 -0.58 3.35
N PRO A 144 16.16 -1.44 2.65
CA PRO A 144 15.90 -1.79 1.25
C PRO A 144 14.52 -2.43 1.06
N GLY A 145 13.94 -2.25 -0.13
CA GLY A 145 12.62 -2.79 -0.44
C GLY A 145 11.46 -2.02 0.21
N THR A 146 11.71 -0.78 0.66
CA THR A 146 10.68 0.07 1.25
C THR A 146 10.45 1.35 0.43
N VAL A 147 9.27 1.95 0.63
CA VAL A 147 8.93 3.30 0.16
C VAL A 147 8.46 4.10 1.36
N CYS A 148 9.11 5.22 1.62
CA CYS A 148 8.82 6.12 2.72
C CYS A 148 8.68 7.58 2.25
N LYS A 149 8.11 8.42 3.09
CA LYS A 149 8.02 9.87 2.86
C LYS A 149 9.19 10.55 3.54
N VAL A 150 9.96 11.33 2.79
CA VAL A 150 11.07 12.12 3.32
C VAL A 150 10.87 13.60 3.01
N LYS A 151 11.45 14.48 3.81
CA LYS A 151 11.37 15.93 3.61
C LYS A 151 12.42 16.44 2.62
N SER A 152 13.58 15.79 2.56
CA SER A 152 14.67 16.12 1.65
C SER A 152 15.41 14.85 1.23
N LEU A 153 16.25 14.97 0.20
CA LEU A 153 17.10 13.89 -0.28
C LEU A 153 18.55 13.99 0.22
N ASP A 154 18.83 14.87 1.17
CA ASP A 154 20.19 15.16 1.63
C ASP A 154 20.91 13.93 2.22
N SER A 155 20.16 12.98 2.74
CA SER A 155 20.68 11.72 3.29
C SER A 155 20.73 10.57 2.28
N VAL A 156 20.31 10.79 1.03
CA VAL A 156 20.27 9.74 0.01
C VAL A 156 21.51 9.83 -0.87
N TYR A 157 22.30 8.77 -0.89
CA TYR A 157 23.50 8.70 -1.73
C TYR A 157 23.11 8.38 -3.18
N GLU A 158 23.60 9.18 -4.13
CA GLU A 158 23.39 9.03 -5.57
C GLU A 158 21.93 8.70 -5.97
N PRO A 159 20.93 9.53 -5.62
CA PRO A 159 19.54 9.22 -5.91
C PRO A 159 19.23 9.24 -7.39
N THR A 160 18.51 8.25 -7.88
CA THR A 160 17.88 8.31 -9.20
C THR A 160 16.58 9.07 -9.10
N ILE A 161 16.50 10.24 -9.74
CA ILE A 161 15.32 11.11 -9.71
C ILE A 161 14.38 10.73 -10.86
N LEU A 162 13.18 10.28 -10.50
CA LEU A 162 12.09 10.05 -11.45
C LEU A 162 11.33 11.35 -11.74
N PRO A 163 10.67 11.46 -12.90
CA PRO A 163 9.75 12.55 -13.16
C PRO A 163 8.70 12.71 -12.06
N SER A 164 8.35 13.96 -11.73
CA SER A 164 7.33 14.24 -10.72
C SER A 164 5.94 13.74 -11.17
N TYR A 165 5.03 13.59 -10.22
CA TYR A 165 3.65 13.20 -10.49
C TYR A 165 2.99 14.10 -11.56
N GLU A 166 3.21 15.43 -11.49
CA GLU A 166 2.63 16.37 -12.47
C GLU A 166 3.21 16.12 -13.88
N GLN A 167 4.52 15.91 -13.99
CA GLN A 167 5.16 15.58 -15.26
C GLN A 167 4.66 14.25 -15.85
N LEU A 168 4.42 13.24 -14.99
CA LEU A 168 3.87 11.95 -15.42
C LEU A 168 2.43 12.05 -15.90
N LYS A 169 1.65 12.94 -15.31
CA LYS A 169 0.26 13.18 -15.66
C LYS A 169 0.11 13.93 -16.99
N GLU A 170 1.01 14.85 -17.24
CA GLU A 170 0.96 15.73 -18.44
C GLU A 170 1.54 15.08 -19.68
N ASP A 171 2.59 14.26 -19.53
CA ASP A 171 3.34 13.71 -20.65
C ASP A 171 3.54 12.19 -20.56
N LYS A 172 2.96 11.47 -21.54
CA LYS A 172 3.10 10.02 -21.67
C LYS A 172 4.55 9.56 -21.87
N LEU A 173 5.41 10.41 -22.46
CA LEU A 173 6.82 10.09 -22.65
C LEU A 173 7.57 10.08 -21.31
N ASN A 174 7.28 11.04 -20.43
CA ASN A 174 7.80 11.04 -19.06
C ASN A 174 7.33 9.83 -18.29
N TYR A 175 6.08 9.41 -18.49
CA TYR A 175 5.57 8.17 -17.89
C TYR A 175 6.35 6.94 -18.39
N ALA A 176 6.58 6.83 -19.69
CA ALA A 176 7.35 5.73 -20.28
C ALA A 176 8.81 5.72 -19.79
N ARG A 177 9.46 6.88 -19.68
CA ARG A 177 10.82 7.03 -19.13
C ARG A 177 10.88 6.60 -17.66
N SER A 178 9.91 7.03 -16.85
CA SER A 178 9.83 6.59 -15.43
C SER A 178 9.72 5.08 -15.31
N PHE A 179 8.89 4.46 -16.16
CA PHE A 179 8.76 3.00 -16.20
C PHE A 179 10.09 2.33 -16.58
N TYR A 180 10.76 2.82 -17.63
CA TYR A 180 12.03 2.28 -18.10
C TYR A 180 13.14 2.32 -17.04
N VAL A 181 13.18 3.38 -16.22
CA VAL A 181 14.16 3.52 -15.14
C VAL A 181 13.90 2.55 -13.98
N GLN A 182 12.64 2.13 -13.78
CA GLN A 182 12.24 1.22 -12.70
C GLN A 182 12.51 -0.25 -13.01
N TYR A 183 12.72 -0.62 -14.28
CA TYR A 183 12.89 -1.96 -14.79
C TYR A 183 14.14 -2.11 -15.67
#